data_212394d8d23697806b0f3a9e2d042631
#
_entry.id   212394d8d23697806b0f3a9e2d042631
#
_cell.length_a   1.000
_cell.length_b   1.000
_cell.length_c   1.000
_cell.angle_alpha   90.00
_cell.angle_beta   90.00
_cell.angle_gamma   90.00
#
_symmetry.space_group_name_H-M   'P 1'
#
loop_
_entity.id
_entity.type
_entity.pdbx_description
1 polymer ?
#
loop_
_entity_poly.entity_id
_entity_poly.type
_entity_poly.pdbx_seq_one_letter_code
_entity_poly.pdbx_strand_id
1 'polypeptide(L)'
;GFDLENMQPHNAVSEKTSVSGYSGKAVKPIALRFINDMAKCRELKNVPLSGIGGIETWRDAAEFLAVGCRNVQVTTAIMQYGYRIVEDMINGMGHFMEERGYNKLDDFIGCALPNIIPAEDLNRDYKLLPNFDYDKCVGCGRCYVSCYDAAHQAIDWNEEKRRPELNDNCVGCHLCLNVCPVQECITPGEIKWKEGRTQTEISFRKRYE
;
A
#
# COMPACT_ATOMS: atom_id res chain seq x y z
N GLY A 1 -19.29 14.93 -8.51
CA GLY A 1 -19.30 16.18 -7.75
C GLY A 1 -20.44 17.10 -8.19
N PHE A 2 -20.57 18.21 -7.51
CA PHE A 2 -21.58 19.24 -7.78
C PHE A 2 -20.87 20.58 -8.02
N ASP A 3 -21.44 21.37 -8.89
CA ASP A 3 -21.15 22.79 -8.98
C ASP A 3 -21.94 23.50 -7.86
N LEU A 4 -21.22 24.10 -6.92
CA LEU A 4 -21.83 24.68 -5.71
C LEU A 4 -22.50 26.06 -5.99
N GLU A 5 -22.25 26.69 -7.13
CA GLU A 5 -22.89 27.96 -7.48
C GLU A 5 -24.33 27.74 -7.94
N ASN A 6 -24.57 26.71 -8.74
CA ASN A 6 -25.88 26.42 -9.30
C ASN A 6 -26.53 25.14 -8.76
N MET A 7 -25.81 24.39 -7.87
CA MET A 7 -26.24 23.14 -7.28
C MET A 7 -26.55 22.03 -8.28
N GLN A 8 -25.89 22.08 -9.45
CA GLN A 8 -26.03 21.07 -10.50
C GLN A 8 -24.90 20.04 -10.44
N PRO A 9 -25.18 18.76 -10.78
CA PRO A 9 -24.10 17.76 -10.91
C PRO A 9 -23.11 18.15 -12.02
N HIS A 10 -21.81 17.97 -11.76
CA HIS A 10 -20.81 18.10 -12.83
C HIS A 10 -21.10 17.09 -13.95
N ASN A 11 -20.86 17.50 -15.19
CA ASN A 11 -21.13 16.73 -16.40
C ASN A 11 -22.61 16.37 -16.62
N ALA A 12 -23.52 17.08 -15.97
CA ALA A 12 -24.95 16.87 -16.20
C ALA A 12 -25.33 17.34 -17.62
N VAL A 13 -25.91 16.42 -18.38
CA VAL A 13 -26.63 16.74 -19.61
C VAL A 13 -28.12 16.76 -19.26
N SER A 14 -28.83 17.81 -19.58
CA SER A 14 -30.24 17.99 -19.22
C SER A 14 -30.53 18.00 -17.70
N GLU A 15 -29.64 18.59 -16.91
CA GLU A 15 -29.79 18.79 -15.45
C GLU A 15 -29.94 17.51 -14.62
N LYS A 16 -29.64 16.34 -15.23
CA LYS A 16 -29.80 15.04 -14.57
C LYS A 16 -28.51 14.23 -14.65
N THR A 17 -28.28 13.45 -13.60
CA THR A 17 -27.22 12.46 -13.55
C THR A 17 -27.72 11.18 -12.85
N SER A 18 -26.92 10.12 -12.86
CA SER A 18 -27.24 8.88 -12.15
C SER A 18 -26.07 8.42 -11.29
N VAL A 19 -26.34 7.50 -10.38
CA VAL A 19 -25.29 6.76 -9.67
C VAL A 19 -24.60 5.85 -10.66
N SER A 20 -23.28 5.89 -10.67
CA SER A 20 -22.44 5.09 -11.57
C SER A 20 -21.38 4.30 -10.80
N GLY A 21 -20.75 3.35 -11.48
CA GLY A 21 -19.64 2.59 -10.91
C GLY A 21 -18.42 3.47 -10.62
N TYR A 22 -17.73 3.16 -9.54
CA TYR A 22 -16.45 3.78 -9.21
C TYR A 22 -15.32 2.91 -9.74
N SER A 23 -14.36 3.47 -10.49
CA SER A 23 -13.30 2.74 -11.17
C SER A 23 -11.97 3.49 -11.11
N GLY A 24 -10.93 2.93 -11.72
CA GLY A 24 -9.58 3.49 -11.74
C GLY A 24 -8.77 3.13 -10.51
N LYS A 25 -7.59 3.73 -10.36
CA LYS A 25 -6.58 3.37 -9.36
C LYS A 25 -7.09 3.29 -7.92
N ALA A 26 -8.04 4.15 -7.56
CA ALA A 26 -8.56 4.25 -6.21
C ALA A 26 -9.29 2.98 -5.73
N VAL A 27 -9.81 2.13 -6.65
CA VAL A 27 -10.49 0.88 -6.26
C VAL A 27 -9.53 -0.30 -6.05
N LYS A 28 -8.25 -0.18 -6.43
CA LYS A 28 -7.29 -1.30 -6.35
C LYS A 28 -7.22 -1.97 -4.97
N PRO A 29 -7.11 -1.26 -3.84
CA PRO A 29 -7.03 -1.89 -2.53
C PRO A 29 -8.28 -2.73 -2.20
N ILE A 30 -9.45 -2.26 -2.61
CA ILE A 30 -10.72 -2.95 -2.43
C ILE A 30 -10.76 -4.21 -3.31
N ALA A 31 -10.38 -4.09 -4.57
CA ALA A 31 -10.34 -5.21 -5.51
C ALA A 31 -9.37 -6.31 -5.04
N LEU A 32 -8.15 -5.96 -4.61
CA LEU A 32 -7.18 -6.90 -4.05
C LEU A 32 -7.73 -7.64 -2.82
N ARG A 33 -8.48 -6.93 -1.95
CA ARG A 33 -9.13 -7.56 -0.80
C ARG A 33 -10.14 -8.60 -1.23
N PHE A 34 -11.02 -8.30 -2.19
CA PHE A 34 -12.01 -9.26 -2.70
C PHE A 34 -11.34 -10.48 -3.35
N ILE A 35 -10.29 -10.27 -4.15
CA ILE A 35 -9.54 -11.38 -4.76
C ILE A 35 -8.90 -12.27 -3.68
N ASN A 36 -8.27 -11.68 -2.66
CA ASN A 36 -7.71 -12.45 -1.54
C ASN A 36 -8.77 -13.30 -0.85
N ASP A 37 -9.93 -12.72 -0.57
CA ASP A 37 -11.01 -13.43 0.12
C ASP A 37 -11.59 -14.58 -0.77
N MET A 38 -11.74 -14.35 -2.08
CA MET A 38 -12.14 -15.39 -3.04
C MET A 38 -11.07 -16.49 -3.20
N ALA A 39 -9.78 -16.13 -3.26
CA ALA A 39 -8.69 -17.10 -3.39
C ALA A 39 -8.55 -18.01 -2.17
N LYS A 40 -8.97 -17.54 -0.98
CA LYS A 40 -8.99 -18.30 0.26
C LYS A 40 -10.31 -19.06 0.49
N CYS A 41 -11.33 -18.77 -0.31
CA CYS A 41 -12.63 -19.42 -0.21
C CYS A 41 -12.51 -20.89 -0.66
N ARG A 42 -12.90 -21.82 0.22
CA ARG A 42 -12.78 -23.25 -0.01
C ARG A 42 -13.60 -23.72 -1.22
N GLU A 43 -14.76 -23.13 -1.40
CA GLU A 43 -15.70 -23.43 -2.48
C GLU A 43 -15.17 -23.00 -3.85
N LEU A 44 -14.26 -22.02 -3.89
CA LEU A 44 -13.66 -21.47 -5.11
C LEU A 44 -12.26 -22.03 -5.41
N LYS A 45 -11.76 -23.00 -4.65
CA LYS A 45 -10.38 -23.52 -4.76
C LYS A 45 -9.95 -23.90 -6.17
N ASN A 46 -10.87 -24.40 -6.99
CA ASN A 46 -10.60 -24.86 -8.35
C ASN A 46 -11.13 -23.90 -9.44
N VAL A 47 -11.62 -22.74 -9.04
CA VAL A 47 -12.13 -21.73 -9.97
C VAL A 47 -11.02 -20.75 -10.31
N PRO A 48 -10.61 -20.60 -11.58
CA PRO A 48 -9.62 -19.62 -11.97
C PRO A 48 -10.18 -18.21 -11.77
N LEU A 49 -9.46 -17.37 -11.02
CA LEU A 49 -9.85 -16.00 -10.74
C LEU A 49 -9.28 -15.05 -11.80
N SER A 50 -10.08 -14.08 -12.22
CA SER A 50 -9.70 -12.98 -13.08
C SER A 50 -9.75 -11.66 -12.28
N GLY A 51 -8.63 -10.96 -12.19
CA GLY A 51 -8.51 -9.72 -11.42
C GLY A 51 -8.87 -8.50 -12.24
N ILE A 52 -9.72 -7.62 -11.68
CA ILE A 52 -10.08 -6.32 -12.26
C ILE A 52 -10.20 -5.27 -11.18
N GLY A 53 -9.79 -4.04 -11.49
CA GLY A 53 -9.97 -2.86 -10.62
C GLY A 53 -8.67 -2.14 -10.30
N GLY A 54 -8.42 -1.02 -10.94
CA GLY A 54 -7.32 -0.09 -10.66
C GLY A 54 -5.94 -0.60 -11.10
N ILE A 55 -5.88 -1.48 -12.09
CA ILE A 55 -4.62 -1.94 -12.69
C ILE A 55 -4.19 -0.91 -13.74
N GLU A 56 -3.04 -0.25 -13.51
CA GLU A 56 -2.48 0.76 -14.39
C GLU A 56 -1.05 0.44 -14.84
N THR A 57 -0.35 -0.43 -14.09
CA THR A 57 1.04 -0.81 -14.34
C THR A 57 1.23 -2.32 -14.26
N TRP A 58 2.38 -2.81 -14.74
CA TRP A 58 2.77 -4.21 -14.54
C TRP A 58 2.87 -4.61 -13.07
N ARG A 59 3.24 -3.66 -12.18
CA ARG A 59 3.29 -3.91 -10.72
C ARG A 59 1.91 -4.20 -10.16
N ASP A 60 0.90 -3.42 -10.58
CA ASP A 60 -0.48 -3.67 -10.17
C ASP A 60 -0.93 -5.05 -10.65
N ALA A 61 -0.64 -5.41 -11.92
CA ALA A 61 -0.94 -6.74 -12.45
C ALA A 61 -0.26 -7.86 -11.64
N ALA A 62 1.03 -7.69 -11.30
CA ALA A 62 1.77 -8.65 -10.48
C ALA A 62 1.15 -8.84 -9.08
N GLU A 63 0.66 -7.77 -8.46
CA GLU A 63 -0.05 -7.86 -7.16
C GLU A 63 -1.29 -8.75 -7.26
N PHE A 64 -2.11 -8.60 -8.31
CA PHE A 64 -3.28 -9.45 -8.53
C PHE A 64 -2.91 -10.92 -8.77
N LEU A 65 -1.86 -11.18 -9.55
CA LEU A 65 -1.34 -12.53 -9.73
C LEU A 65 -0.82 -13.12 -8.42
N ALA A 66 -0.07 -12.35 -7.64
CA ALA A 66 0.47 -12.77 -6.35
C ALA A 66 -0.62 -13.14 -5.33
N VAL A 67 -1.82 -12.57 -5.42
CA VAL A 67 -2.99 -12.96 -4.60
C VAL A 67 -3.89 -14.00 -5.25
N GLY A 68 -3.45 -14.64 -6.35
CA GLY A 68 -4.08 -15.85 -6.89
C GLY A 68 -4.88 -15.69 -8.18
N CYS A 69 -4.89 -14.50 -8.80
CA CYS A 69 -5.48 -14.36 -10.13
C CYS A 69 -4.68 -15.12 -11.19
N ARG A 70 -5.39 -15.71 -12.16
CA ARG A 70 -4.80 -16.35 -13.35
C ARG A 70 -4.61 -15.38 -14.52
N ASN A 71 -5.41 -14.36 -14.58
CA ASN A 71 -5.32 -13.26 -15.53
C ASN A 71 -5.85 -11.96 -14.90
N VAL A 72 -5.62 -10.86 -15.59
CA VAL A 72 -6.08 -9.54 -15.19
C VAL A 72 -6.82 -8.85 -16.33
N GLN A 73 -7.72 -7.93 -15.97
CA GLN A 73 -8.48 -7.13 -16.89
C GLN A 73 -8.16 -5.65 -16.65
N VAL A 74 -7.93 -4.90 -17.71
CA VAL A 74 -7.57 -3.50 -17.67
C VAL A 74 -8.57 -2.69 -18.50
N THR A 75 -9.19 -1.69 -17.90
CA THR A 75 -10.20 -0.86 -18.59
C THR A 75 -9.87 0.62 -18.47
N THR A 76 -9.96 1.21 -17.28
CA THR A 76 -9.81 2.65 -17.07
C THR A 76 -8.44 3.16 -17.52
N ALA A 77 -7.37 2.40 -17.26
CA ALA A 77 -6.03 2.79 -17.71
C ALA A 77 -5.90 2.80 -19.24
N ILE A 78 -6.57 1.88 -19.94
CA ILE A 78 -6.61 1.92 -21.42
C ILE A 78 -7.35 3.15 -21.91
N MET A 79 -8.45 3.54 -21.26
CA MET A 79 -9.18 4.77 -21.59
C MET A 79 -8.34 6.03 -21.37
N GLN A 80 -7.48 6.04 -20.36
CA GLN A 80 -6.64 7.19 -20.02
C GLN A 80 -5.35 7.27 -20.84
N TYR A 81 -4.70 6.13 -21.10
CA TYR A 81 -3.33 6.05 -21.65
C TYR A 81 -3.24 5.35 -23.00
N GLY A 82 -4.35 4.79 -23.50
CA GLY A 82 -4.41 4.04 -24.76
C GLY A 82 -3.93 2.60 -24.65
N TYR A 83 -4.11 1.83 -25.73
CA TYR A 83 -3.81 0.39 -25.76
C TYR A 83 -2.33 0.05 -25.59
N ARG A 84 -1.44 0.97 -25.90
CA ARG A 84 0.02 0.75 -25.76
C ARG A 84 0.45 0.41 -24.34
N ILE A 85 -0.31 0.81 -23.34
CA ILE A 85 -0.04 0.46 -21.94
C ILE A 85 0.00 -1.06 -21.71
N VAL A 86 -0.67 -1.85 -22.54
CA VAL A 86 -0.64 -3.32 -22.45
C VAL A 86 0.75 -3.86 -22.80
N GLU A 87 1.40 -3.29 -23.82
CA GLU A 87 2.78 -3.66 -24.19
C GLU A 87 3.75 -3.30 -23.07
N ASP A 88 3.59 -2.12 -22.47
CA ASP A 88 4.41 -1.66 -21.34
C ASP A 88 4.23 -2.58 -20.11
N MET A 89 2.99 -3.05 -19.86
CA MET A 89 2.72 -4.02 -18.79
C MET A 89 3.38 -5.38 -19.07
N ILE A 90 3.31 -5.89 -20.30
CA ILE A 90 3.90 -7.17 -20.70
C ILE A 90 5.43 -7.09 -20.56
N ASN A 91 6.03 -6.04 -21.08
CA ASN A 91 7.48 -5.84 -21.02
C ASN A 91 7.97 -5.71 -19.57
N GLY A 92 7.29 -4.88 -18.76
CA GLY A 92 7.64 -4.72 -17.35
C GLY A 92 7.47 -6.00 -16.53
N MET A 93 6.44 -6.81 -16.84
CA MET A 93 6.24 -8.12 -16.22
C MET A 93 7.36 -9.09 -16.63
N GLY A 94 7.78 -9.09 -17.90
CA GLY A 94 8.89 -9.90 -18.39
C GLY A 94 10.19 -9.61 -17.65
N HIS A 95 10.56 -8.33 -17.51
CA HIS A 95 11.74 -7.92 -16.75
C HIS A 95 11.65 -8.32 -15.27
N PHE A 96 10.49 -8.12 -14.63
CA PHE A 96 10.29 -8.55 -13.25
C PHE A 96 10.49 -10.07 -13.08
N MET A 97 9.98 -10.86 -14.01
CA MET A 97 10.12 -12.31 -13.97
C MET A 97 11.58 -12.74 -14.15
N GLU A 98 12.30 -12.10 -15.08
CA GLU A 98 13.72 -12.35 -15.33
C GLU A 98 14.57 -12.03 -14.09
N GLU A 99 14.39 -10.83 -13.49
CA GLU A 99 15.09 -10.40 -12.26
C GLU A 99 14.84 -11.35 -11.07
N ARG A 100 13.68 -11.99 -11.01
CA ARG A 100 13.29 -12.93 -9.95
C ARG A 100 13.57 -14.39 -10.28
N GLY A 101 14.01 -14.71 -11.48
CA GLY A 101 14.26 -16.08 -11.94
C GLY A 101 12.97 -16.89 -12.15
N TYR A 102 11.83 -16.24 -12.43
CA TYR A 102 10.59 -16.90 -12.77
C TYR A 102 10.56 -17.23 -14.26
N ASN A 103 10.24 -18.50 -14.60
CA ASN A 103 10.15 -18.94 -15.99
C ASN A 103 8.74 -18.82 -16.57
N LYS A 104 7.72 -18.81 -15.71
CA LYS A 104 6.31 -18.70 -16.10
C LYS A 104 5.52 -18.01 -14.99
N LEU A 105 4.34 -17.49 -15.32
CA LEU A 105 3.47 -16.82 -14.35
C LEU A 105 3.08 -17.73 -13.17
N ASP A 106 2.90 -19.03 -13.42
CA ASP A 106 2.56 -19.99 -12.37
C ASP A 106 3.60 -20.05 -11.23
N ASP A 107 4.84 -19.62 -11.46
CA ASP A 107 5.90 -19.68 -10.46
C ASP A 107 5.67 -18.69 -9.28
N PHE A 108 4.83 -17.67 -9.49
CA PHE A 108 4.51 -16.72 -8.43
C PHE A 108 3.01 -16.46 -8.22
N ILE A 109 2.11 -17.05 -9.00
CA ILE A 109 0.67 -16.95 -8.76
C ILE A 109 0.34 -17.46 -7.35
N GLY A 110 -0.33 -16.62 -6.56
CA GLY A 110 -0.73 -16.96 -5.18
C GLY A 110 0.40 -16.91 -4.15
N CYS A 111 1.62 -16.51 -4.50
CA CYS A 111 2.77 -16.50 -3.58
C CYS A 111 2.59 -15.59 -2.36
N ALA A 112 1.70 -14.59 -2.42
CA ALA A 112 1.42 -13.70 -1.30
C ALA A 112 0.39 -14.28 -0.31
N LEU A 113 -0.45 -15.21 -0.72
CA LEU A 113 -1.57 -15.73 0.09
C LEU A 113 -1.15 -16.30 1.45
N PRO A 114 -0.05 -17.06 1.59
CA PRO A 114 0.39 -17.57 2.89
C PRO A 114 0.80 -16.47 3.89
N ASN A 115 1.17 -15.29 3.38
CA ASN A 115 1.63 -14.16 4.19
C ASN A 115 0.50 -13.19 4.55
N ILE A 116 -0.70 -13.40 4.05
CA ILE A 116 -1.89 -12.61 4.38
C ILE A 116 -2.69 -13.41 5.41
N ILE A 117 -2.49 -13.14 6.68
CA ILE A 117 -3.09 -13.86 7.80
C ILE A 117 -4.15 -13.00 8.50
N PRO A 118 -5.06 -13.60 9.32
CA PRO A 118 -5.97 -12.86 10.17
C PRO A 118 -5.24 -11.88 11.10
N ALA A 119 -5.91 -10.77 11.44
CA ALA A 119 -5.30 -9.72 12.27
C ALA A 119 -4.95 -10.20 13.68
N GLU A 120 -5.70 -11.18 14.19
CA GLU A 120 -5.46 -11.84 15.48
C GLU A 120 -4.19 -12.70 15.51
N ASP A 121 -3.78 -13.22 14.34
CA ASP A 121 -2.57 -14.06 14.20
C ASP A 121 -1.30 -13.22 13.97
N LEU A 122 -1.45 -11.90 13.79
CA LEU A 122 -0.30 -11.01 13.64
C LEU A 122 0.50 -10.92 14.94
N ASN A 123 1.81 -11.12 14.86
CA ASN A 123 2.70 -10.87 15.98
C ASN A 123 2.73 -9.36 16.30
N ARG A 124 2.30 -9.00 17.51
CA ARG A 124 2.24 -7.63 18.02
C ARG A 124 3.13 -7.43 19.26
N ASP A 125 4.07 -8.33 19.48
CA ASP A 125 4.97 -8.28 20.63
C ASP A 125 6.18 -7.36 20.40
N TYR A 126 6.15 -6.56 19.35
CA TYR A 126 7.18 -5.60 19.03
C TYR A 126 6.60 -4.28 18.52
N LYS A 127 7.43 -3.25 18.56
CA LYS A 127 7.21 -1.96 17.90
C LYS A 127 8.35 -1.72 16.93
N LEU A 128 8.05 -1.30 15.72
CA LEU A 128 9.05 -0.82 14.77
C LEU A 128 9.11 0.70 14.90
N LEU A 129 10.19 1.22 15.48
CA LEU A 129 10.31 2.65 15.73
C LEU A 129 10.75 3.39 14.45
N PRO A 130 10.32 4.65 14.24
CA PRO A 130 10.84 5.46 13.15
C PRO A 130 12.28 5.89 13.46
N ASN A 131 13.11 5.92 12.41
CA ASN A 131 14.42 6.53 12.43
C ASN A 131 14.37 7.89 11.73
N PHE A 132 14.95 8.93 12.34
CA PHE A 132 15.00 10.30 11.82
C PHE A 132 16.42 10.59 11.33
N ASP A 133 16.54 10.84 10.03
CA ASP A 133 17.77 11.39 9.43
C ASP A 133 17.77 12.91 9.60
N TYR A 134 18.50 13.38 10.61
CA TYR A 134 18.55 14.79 10.94
C TYR A 134 19.33 15.63 9.92
N ASP A 135 20.18 15.04 9.09
CA ASP A 135 20.88 15.73 8.03
C ASP A 135 19.94 16.08 6.88
N LYS A 136 18.98 15.20 6.60
CA LYS A 136 17.93 15.45 5.61
C LYS A 136 16.76 16.28 6.15
N CYS A 137 16.59 16.35 7.45
CA CYS A 137 15.46 17.03 8.07
C CYS A 137 15.50 18.54 7.84
N VAL A 138 14.41 19.11 7.32
CA VAL A 138 14.26 20.55 7.06
C VAL A 138 13.59 21.30 8.21
N GLY A 139 13.30 20.67 9.34
CA GLY A 139 12.72 21.33 10.52
C GLY A 139 11.29 21.85 10.30
N CYS A 140 10.48 21.21 9.45
CA CYS A 140 9.13 21.68 9.12
C CYS A 140 8.06 21.36 10.19
N GLY A 141 8.33 20.47 11.14
CA GLY A 141 7.43 20.14 12.25
C GLY A 141 6.22 19.26 11.90
N ARG A 142 5.99 18.87 10.61
CA ARG A 142 4.80 18.10 10.22
C ARG A 142 4.66 16.76 10.97
N CYS A 143 5.76 16.06 11.18
CA CYS A 143 5.78 14.79 11.92
C CYS A 143 5.37 14.98 13.39
N TYR A 144 5.82 16.07 14.03
CA TYR A 144 5.42 16.44 15.38
C TYR A 144 3.92 16.75 15.45
N VAL A 145 3.43 17.69 14.63
CA VAL A 145 2.01 18.10 14.62
C VAL A 145 1.11 16.89 14.37
N SER A 146 1.41 16.06 13.36
CA SER A 146 0.60 14.87 13.06
C SER A 146 0.59 13.86 14.20
N CYS A 147 1.70 13.68 14.91
CA CYS A 147 1.75 12.77 16.05
C CYS A 147 1.00 13.35 17.26
N TYR A 148 1.10 14.65 17.48
CA TYR A 148 0.44 15.35 18.57
C TYR A 148 -1.08 15.32 18.41
N ASP A 149 -1.59 15.70 17.23
CA ASP A 149 -3.03 15.75 16.92
C ASP A 149 -3.65 14.38 16.77
N ALA A 150 -2.89 13.38 16.31
CA ALA A 150 -3.35 11.99 16.14
C ALA A 150 -3.38 11.17 17.45
N ALA A 151 -3.15 11.80 18.60
CA ALA A 151 -3.31 11.24 19.94
C ALA A 151 -2.22 10.25 20.43
N HIS A 152 -1.13 10.02 19.72
CA HIS A 152 -0.01 9.23 20.25
C HIS A 152 0.96 10.08 21.05
N GLN A 153 1.15 11.36 20.70
CA GLN A 153 1.96 12.34 21.42
C GLN A 153 3.37 11.80 21.75
N ALA A 154 3.92 11.09 20.79
CA ALA A 154 5.16 10.33 20.92
C ALA A 154 6.37 11.02 20.28
N ILE A 155 6.18 12.23 19.77
CA ILE A 155 7.24 13.07 19.22
C ILE A 155 7.22 14.40 19.96
N ASP A 156 8.32 14.71 20.62
CA ASP A 156 8.56 15.99 21.23
C ASP A 156 9.25 16.91 20.21
N TRP A 157 9.01 18.22 20.34
CA TRP A 157 9.63 19.19 19.45
C TRP A 157 10.74 19.95 20.17
N ASN A 158 11.96 19.82 19.68
CA ASN A 158 13.08 20.59 20.16
C ASN A 158 13.12 21.95 19.43
N GLU A 159 12.73 23.02 20.12
CA GLU A 159 12.65 24.36 19.55
C GLU A 159 14.01 24.94 19.14
N GLU A 160 15.06 24.69 19.91
CA GLU A 160 16.39 25.22 19.65
C GLU A 160 16.97 24.59 18.37
N LYS A 161 16.89 23.26 18.25
CA LYS A 161 17.40 22.51 17.11
C LYS A 161 16.42 22.47 15.94
N ARG A 162 15.16 22.81 16.16
CA ARG A 162 14.04 22.64 15.22
C ARG A 162 13.97 21.20 14.68
N ARG A 163 13.97 20.23 15.59
CA ARG A 163 14.01 18.80 15.28
C ARG A 163 12.99 18.02 16.12
N PRO A 164 12.40 16.94 15.53
CA PRO A 164 11.58 16.01 16.30
C PRO A 164 12.46 15.11 17.17
N GLU A 165 12.03 14.81 18.37
CA GLU A 165 12.63 13.85 19.27
C GLU A 165 11.60 12.79 19.67
N LEU A 166 11.95 11.50 19.53
CA LEU A 166 11.04 10.41 19.82
C LEU A 166 11.03 10.10 21.30
N ASN A 167 9.84 9.99 21.91
CA ASN A 167 9.68 9.55 23.29
C ASN A 167 9.10 8.12 23.39
N ASP A 168 8.97 7.59 24.62
CA ASP A 168 8.56 6.21 24.88
C ASP A 168 7.10 5.88 24.54
N ASN A 169 6.26 6.88 24.27
CA ASN A 169 4.85 6.68 23.90
C ASN A 169 4.69 6.17 22.45
N CYS A 170 5.77 6.09 21.68
CA CYS A 170 5.70 5.66 20.29
C CYS A 170 5.15 4.23 20.17
N VAL A 171 4.14 4.08 19.33
CA VAL A 171 3.50 2.78 19.03
C VAL A 171 3.95 2.17 17.70
N GLY A 172 4.80 2.86 16.92
CA GLY A 172 5.28 2.39 15.63
C GLY A 172 4.26 2.52 14.49
N CYS A 173 3.32 3.47 14.55
CA CYS A 173 2.29 3.65 13.52
C CYS A 173 2.81 4.23 12.20
N HIS A 174 4.00 4.83 12.19
CA HIS A 174 4.67 5.44 11.04
C HIS A 174 3.88 6.56 10.33
N LEU A 175 2.92 7.21 10.99
CA LEU A 175 2.25 8.38 10.45
C LEU A 175 3.25 9.50 10.14
N CYS A 176 4.26 9.68 10.99
CA CYS A 176 5.34 10.65 10.81
C CYS A 176 6.10 10.46 9.49
N LEU A 177 6.31 9.22 9.05
CA LEU A 177 6.93 8.87 7.78
C LEU A 177 6.05 9.29 6.59
N ASN A 178 4.74 9.04 6.67
CA ASN A 178 3.80 9.33 5.59
C ASN A 178 3.60 10.84 5.36
N VAL A 179 3.74 11.66 6.41
CA VAL A 179 3.54 13.12 6.31
C VAL A 179 4.84 13.89 6.05
N CYS A 180 5.99 13.22 6.10
CA CYS A 180 7.27 13.86 5.86
C CYS A 180 7.39 14.29 4.39
N PRO A 181 7.66 15.56 4.08
CA PRO A 181 7.79 16.04 2.71
C PRO A 181 9.15 15.70 2.09
N VAL A 182 10.12 15.25 2.91
CA VAL A 182 11.46 14.92 2.47
C VAL A 182 11.60 13.40 2.37
N GLN A 183 11.87 12.93 1.17
CA GLN A 183 12.04 11.51 0.89
C GLN A 183 13.19 10.92 1.73
N GLU A 184 12.96 9.74 2.31
CA GLU A 184 13.92 9.02 3.14
C GLU A 184 14.48 9.78 4.37
N CYS A 185 13.87 10.89 4.74
CA CYS A 185 14.22 11.60 5.99
C CYS A 185 13.72 10.84 7.22
N ILE A 186 12.58 10.15 7.09
CA ILE A 186 12.05 9.27 8.14
C ILE A 186 11.90 7.89 7.52
N THR A 187 12.52 6.90 8.13
CA THR A 187 12.51 5.52 7.67
C THR A 187 12.10 4.58 8.80
N PRO A 188 11.65 3.34 8.51
CA PRO A 188 11.55 2.31 9.52
C PRO A 188 12.92 2.05 10.13
N GLY A 189 13.02 2.07 11.45
CA GLY A 189 14.28 1.96 12.18
C GLY A 189 14.34 0.73 13.08
N GLU A 190 14.58 0.92 14.36
CA GLU A 190 14.82 -0.15 15.32
C GLU A 190 13.53 -0.89 15.72
N ILE A 191 13.66 -2.22 15.92
CA ILE A 191 12.61 -3.06 16.49
C ILE A 191 12.79 -3.10 18.01
N LYS A 192 11.81 -2.58 18.73
CA LYS A 192 11.73 -2.66 20.19
C LYS A 192 10.73 -3.74 20.60
N TRP A 193 11.22 -4.82 21.19
CA TRP A 193 10.39 -5.92 21.68
C TRP A 193 9.72 -5.55 23.00
N LYS A 194 8.54 -6.11 23.25
CA LYS A 194 7.92 -6.05 24.57
C LYS A 194 8.77 -6.83 25.59
N GLU A 195 8.71 -6.43 26.85
CA GLU A 195 9.46 -7.03 27.94
C GLU A 195 9.22 -8.55 28.01
N GLY A 196 10.29 -9.34 28.14
CA GLY A 196 10.23 -10.81 28.17
C GLY A 196 9.98 -11.49 26.81
N ARG A 197 9.95 -10.75 25.70
CA ARG A 197 9.79 -11.28 24.33
C ARG A 197 11.11 -11.17 23.57
N THR A 198 11.36 -12.15 22.73
CA THR A 198 12.55 -12.20 21.86
C THR A 198 12.13 -12.51 20.43
N GLN A 199 13.03 -12.27 19.50
CA GLN A 199 12.87 -12.58 18.08
C GLN A 199 12.97 -14.11 17.85
N THR A 200 12.00 -14.87 18.29
CA THR A 200 11.85 -16.26 17.85
C THR A 200 10.96 -16.25 16.59
N GLU A 201 11.60 -16.49 15.43
CA GLU A 201 10.97 -16.85 14.16
C GLU A 201 10.25 -15.78 13.32
N ILE A 202 10.62 -14.49 13.40
CA ILE A 202 10.17 -13.56 12.37
C ILE A 202 11.28 -13.46 11.31
N SER A 203 11.16 -14.24 10.24
CA SER A 203 11.93 -13.97 9.03
C SER A 203 11.34 -12.72 8.38
N PHE A 204 11.85 -11.54 8.72
CA PHE A 204 11.66 -10.38 7.86
C PHE A 204 12.37 -10.70 6.54
N ARG A 205 11.62 -11.08 5.51
CA ARG A 205 12.14 -10.99 4.16
C ARG A 205 12.49 -9.51 3.97
N LYS A 206 13.78 -9.24 3.81
CA LYS A 206 14.27 -7.91 3.44
C LYS A 206 13.45 -7.43 2.25
N ARG A 207 12.60 -6.44 2.45
CA ARG A 207 11.71 -5.91 1.41
C ARG A 207 12.43 -5.04 0.38
N TYR A 208 13.71 -4.76 0.61
CA TYR A 208 14.52 -3.84 -0.20
C TYR A 208 15.97 -4.32 -0.25
N GLU A 209 16.22 -5.36 -0.98
CA GLU A 209 17.51 -5.64 -1.63
C GLU A 209 17.28 -5.81 -3.11
#